data_f7cf48eae67318ff8126ef3dfaba201c
#
_entry.id   f7cf48eae67318ff8126ef3dfaba201c
#
_cell.length_a   1.000
_cell.length_b   1.000
_cell.length_c   1.000
_cell.angle_alpha   90.00
_cell.angle_beta   90.00
_cell.angle_gamma   90.00
#
_symmetry.space_group_name_H-M   'P 1'
#
loop_
_entity.id
_entity.type
_entity.pdbx_description
1 polymer ?
#
loop_
_entity_poly.entity_id
_entity_poly.type
_entity_poly.pdbx_seq_one_letter_code
_entity_poly.pdbx_strand_id
1 'polypeptide(L)'
;MLTGRHPSRTLIVSSADPDGPSWIDAHVQAHCVLPRPDAAETCAEFIDLVAGGETGRHVAAIVAPLLVHDLPVTVWWPGDPPLGTRQTRDMLDMADRLVVDGAHWSGDGLERLRALARLVANHQSSGDSLAVSDFAMLRQSRWREAIASSFDRPELRPFLTGLTDIKVRYAAHHETDANGTNLIKPLYHLGWLASRLGMVVVEPLRPATPDPDLAPAAGKGSEAGKGPDVGDGDFLGSTLVGELRAGRRRVQISISPMASTMPPGTTLTVELAARRRGIDLAVVVSAEAESVMVHATLDGRAMPVRTFMAPRRTEVELLAETVESVGADPVAVAALFAAADLVPA
;
A
#
# COMPACT_ATOMS: atom_id res chain seq x y z
N MET A 1 17.45 6.98 -14.72
CA MET A 1 16.70 8.20 -15.06
C MET A 1 15.62 7.84 -16.07
N LEU A 2 14.35 8.16 -15.79
CA LEU A 2 13.20 7.98 -16.70
C LEU A 2 13.44 8.67 -18.06
N THR A 3 14.02 9.85 -18.02
CA THR A 3 14.28 10.75 -19.16
C THR A 3 15.27 10.22 -20.20
N GLY A 4 16.09 9.23 -19.86
CA GLY A 4 17.06 8.66 -20.82
C GLY A 4 16.48 7.60 -21.75
N ARG A 5 15.24 7.14 -21.49
CA ARG A 5 14.58 6.08 -22.27
C ARG A 5 13.40 6.58 -23.09
N HIS A 6 12.71 7.63 -22.59
CA HIS A 6 11.49 8.14 -23.20
C HIS A 6 11.51 9.67 -23.22
N PRO A 7 11.31 10.33 -24.36
CA PRO A 7 11.02 11.76 -24.39
C PRO A 7 9.77 12.02 -23.56
N SER A 8 9.85 12.99 -22.65
CA SER A 8 8.76 13.28 -21.73
C SER A 8 8.72 14.75 -21.34
N ARG A 9 7.53 15.23 -21.01
CA ARG A 9 7.35 16.50 -20.34
C ARG A 9 6.92 16.23 -18.90
N THR A 10 7.68 16.73 -17.93
CA THR A 10 7.39 16.63 -16.51
C THR A 10 6.97 18.00 -16.00
N LEU A 11 5.76 18.08 -15.46
CA LEU A 11 5.27 19.28 -14.78
C LEU A 11 5.32 19.01 -13.26
N ILE A 12 6.07 19.84 -12.54
CA ILE A 12 6.11 19.86 -11.07
C ILE A 12 5.22 21.01 -10.64
N VAL A 13 4.13 20.68 -9.95
CA VAL A 13 3.10 21.66 -9.63
C VAL A 13 2.94 21.76 -8.12
N SER A 14 3.09 22.96 -7.60
CA SER A 14 2.85 23.25 -6.18
C SER A 14 1.97 24.48 -6.01
N SER A 15 1.13 24.43 -4.97
CA SER A 15 0.33 25.59 -4.55
C SER A 15 0.83 26.09 -3.21
N ALA A 16 0.95 27.41 -3.10
CA ALA A 16 1.37 28.10 -1.88
C ALA A 16 0.28 29.07 -1.44
N ASP A 17 0.17 29.29 -0.13
CA ASP A 17 -0.68 30.29 0.51
C ASP A 17 -2.03 30.51 -0.21
N PRO A 18 -3.02 29.61 -0.02
CA PRO A 18 -4.29 29.66 -0.77
C PRO A 18 -5.12 30.92 -0.49
N ASP A 19 -4.84 31.62 0.60
CA ASP A 19 -5.56 32.82 1.04
C ASP A 19 -4.75 34.12 0.84
N GLY A 20 -3.53 33.97 0.30
CA GLY A 20 -2.65 35.10 -0.02
C GLY A 20 -2.94 35.74 -1.37
N PRO A 21 -2.07 36.67 -1.82
CA PRO A 21 -2.19 37.28 -3.13
C PRO A 21 -2.04 36.25 -4.26
N SER A 22 -2.72 36.53 -5.38
CA SER A 22 -2.59 35.67 -6.57
C SER A 22 -1.28 35.95 -7.30
N TRP A 23 -0.51 34.90 -7.54
CA TRP A 23 0.73 34.96 -8.30
C TRP A 23 1.03 33.59 -8.92
N ILE A 24 1.92 33.59 -9.89
CA ILE A 24 2.48 32.38 -10.50
C ILE A 24 3.96 32.62 -10.78
N ASP A 25 4.76 31.61 -10.49
CA ASP A 25 6.16 31.52 -10.89
C ASP A 25 6.36 30.23 -11.70
N ALA A 26 7.17 30.33 -12.77
CA ALA A 26 7.40 29.21 -13.67
C ALA A 26 8.86 29.14 -14.08
N HIS A 27 9.43 27.95 -13.96
CA HIS A 27 10.78 27.66 -14.40
C HIS A 27 10.79 26.49 -15.39
N VAL A 28 11.44 26.69 -16.56
CA VAL A 28 11.48 25.67 -17.62
C VAL A 28 12.91 25.24 -17.86
N GLN A 29 13.13 23.92 -17.89
CA GLN A 29 14.42 23.31 -18.20
C GLN A 29 14.25 22.23 -19.26
N ALA A 30 15.22 22.09 -20.16
CA ALA A 30 15.28 20.98 -21.09
C ALA A 30 16.59 20.20 -20.88
N HIS A 31 16.48 18.89 -20.75
CA HIS A 31 17.63 18.01 -20.65
C HIS A 31 17.66 17.08 -21.86
N CYS A 32 18.67 17.26 -22.71
CA CYS A 32 18.85 16.44 -23.89
C CYS A 32 20.02 15.48 -23.69
N VAL A 33 19.82 14.23 -24.07
CA VAL A 33 20.84 13.17 -23.99
C VAL A 33 21.03 12.55 -25.35
N LEU A 34 22.28 12.44 -25.78
CA LEU A 34 22.65 11.64 -26.95
C LEU A 34 22.91 10.20 -26.50
N PRO A 35 22.00 9.26 -26.78
CA PRO A 35 22.17 7.88 -26.32
C PRO A 35 23.33 7.15 -27.03
N ARG A 36 23.71 7.57 -28.25
CA ARG A 36 24.85 7.11 -29.03
C ARG A 36 25.28 8.23 -29.99
N PRO A 37 26.56 8.22 -30.48
CA PRO A 37 27.06 9.29 -31.37
C PRO A 37 26.24 9.55 -32.63
N ASP A 38 25.55 8.51 -33.15
CA ASP A 38 24.76 8.58 -34.38
C ASP A 38 23.24 8.51 -34.14
N ALA A 39 22.79 8.57 -32.87
CA ALA A 39 21.39 8.53 -32.56
C ALA A 39 20.76 9.93 -32.51
N ALA A 40 19.44 10.00 -32.69
CA ALA A 40 18.71 11.22 -32.44
C ALA A 40 18.80 11.61 -30.97
N GLU A 41 18.97 12.88 -30.69
CA GLU A 41 18.96 13.43 -29.36
C GLU A 41 17.56 13.22 -28.71
N THR A 42 17.54 12.70 -27.49
CA THR A 42 16.30 12.56 -26.73
C THR A 42 16.25 13.64 -25.67
N CYS A 43 15.24 14.50 -25.76
CA CYS A 43 15.04 15.59 -24.81
C CYS A 43 13.88 15.30 -23.87
N ALA A 44 14.05 15.67 -22.60
CA ALA A 44 12.99 15.74 -21.62
C ALA A 44 12.84 17.19 -21.13
N GLU A 45 11.60 17.64 -21.06
CA GLU A 45 11.27 18.96 -20.57
C GLU A 45 10.79 18.89 -19.13
N PHE A 46 11.24 19.82 -18.31
CA PHE A 46 10.80 20.00 -16.93
C PHE A 46 10.22 21.41 -16.79
N ILE A 47 9.00 21.47 -16.33
CA ILE A 47 8.29 22.72 -16.05
C ILE A 47 7.92 22.72 -14.57
N ASP A 48 8.55 23.59 -13.81
CA ASP A 48 8.23 23.81 -12.40
C ASP A 48 7.29 25.00 -12.28
N LEU A 49 6.12 24.78 -11.67
CA LEU A 49 5.04 25.75 -11.52
C LEU A 49 4.71 25.91 -10.05
N VAL A 50 4.86 27.10 -9.52
CA VAL A 50 4.39 27.45 -8.19
C VAL A 50 3.32 28.54 -8.31
N ALA A 51 2.13 28.30 -7.76
CA ALA A 51 1.02 29.25 -7.85
C ALA A 51 0.47 29.56 -6.45
N GLY A 52 0.23 30.84 -6.16
CA GLY A 52 -0.34 31.29 -4.89
C GLY A 52 -1.74 31.88 -5.04
N GLY A 53 -2.44 31.99 -3.93
CA GLY A 53 -3.78 32.59 -3.86
C GLY A 53 -4.79 31.91 -4.76
N GLU A 54 -5.66 32.70 -5.39
CA GLU A 54 -6.69 32.20 -6.31
C GLU A 54 -6.10 31.45 -7.52
N THR A 55 -4.91 31.86 -7.99
CA THR A 55 -4.21 31.16 -9.09
C THR A 55 -3.90 29.72 -8.73
N GLY A 56 -3.50 29.45 -7.48
CA GLY A 56 -3.25 28.09 -6.98
C GLY A 56 -4.50 27.21 -6.96
N ARG A 57 -5.70 27.80 -6.82
CA ARG A 57 -6.99 27.08 -6.87
C ARG A 57 -7.37 26.66 -8.30
N HIS A 58 -6.80 27.30 -9.31
CA HIS A 58 -7.09 27.04 -10.73
C HIS A 58 -5.93 26.36 -11.47
N VAL A 59 -5.06 25.69 -10.76
CA VAL A 59 -3.84 25.08 -11.32
C VAL A 59 -4.11 24.11 -12.46
N ALA A 60 -5.22 23.38 -12.43
CA ALA A 60 -5.60 22.48 -13.52
C ALA A 60 -5.79 23.20 -14.87
N ALA A 61 -6.39 24.41 -14.84
CA ALA A 61 -6.56 25.22 -16.05
C ALA A 61 -5.23 25.77 -16.60
N ILE A 62 -4.22 25.92 -15.73
CA ILE A 62 -2.86 26.33 -16.13
C ILE A 62 -2.10 25.17 -16.75
N VAL A 63 -2.28 23.98 -16.19
CA VAL A 63 -1.60 22.73 -16.61
C VAL A 63 -2.15 22.22 -17.94
N ALA A 64 -3.46 22.28 -18.15
CA ALA A 64 -4.11 21.71 -19.35
C ALA A 64 -3.47 22.13 -20.70
N PRO A 65 -3.19 23.41 -20.97
CA PRO A 65 -2.56 23.81 -22.24
C PRO A 65 -1.08 23.43 -22.35
N LEU A 66 -0.45 22.98 -21.28
CA LEU A 66 0.95 22.54 -21.26
C LEU A 66 1.08 21.05 -21.52
N LEU A 67 0.00 20.30 -21.50
CA LEU A 67 0.02 18.86 -21.82
C LEU A 67 0.30 18.65 -23.32
N VAL A 68 1.00 17.57 -23.63
CA VAL A 68 1.26 17.18 -25.01
C VAL A 68 0.11 16.29 -25.48
N HIS A 69 -0.57 16.72 -26.55
CA HIS A 69 -1.65 15.94 -27.14
C HIS A 69 -1.16 14.55 -27.58
N ASP A 70 -2.02 13.56 -27.45
CA ASP A 70 -1.77 12.17 -27.86
C ASP A 70 -0.70 11.44 -27.04
N LEU A 71 -0.18 12.03 -25.97
CA LEU A 71 0.70 11.35 -25.03
C LEU A 71 -0.05 11.02 -23.73
N PRO A 72 0.21 9.83 -23.11
CA PRO A 72 -0.41 9.47 -21.87
C PRO A 72 0.03 10.39 -20.72
N VAL A 73 -0.95 10.82 -19.94
CA VAL A 73 -0.77 11.72 -18.79
C VAL A 73 -0.78 10.91 -17.50
N THR A 74 0.33 10.98 -16.77
CA THR A 74 0.43 10.40 -15.43
C THR A 74 0.49 11.48 -14.37
N VAL A 75 -0.47 11.47 -13.45
CA VAL A 75 -0.45 12.33 -12.26
C VAL A 75 0.15 11.53 -11.12
N TRP A 76 1.27 12.01 -10.57
CA TRP A 76 1.86 11.45 -9.35
C TRP A 76 1.61 12.40 -8.18
N TRP A 77 0.95 11.87 -7.15
CA TRP A 77 0.69 12.58 -5.91
C TRP A 77 1.54 12.00 -4.77
N PRO A 78 2.66 12.64 -4.40
CA PRO A 78 3.62 12.04 -3.46
C PRO A 78 3.18 12.03 -2.00
N GLY A 79 2.23 12.89 -1.63
CA GLY A 79 1.68 12.99 -0.27
C GLY A 79 0.22 12.56 -0.18
N ASP A 80 -0.51 13.20 0.75
CA ASP A 80 -1.94 12.99 0.92
C ASP A 80 -2.71 13.61 -0.24
N PRO A 81 -3.30 12.84 -1.16
CA PRO A 81 -4.09 13.41 -2.23
C PRO A 81 -5.41 13.95 -1.65
N PRO A 82 -5.80 15.19 -1.98
CA PRO A 82 -7.07 15.77 -1.53
C PRO A 82 -8.25 15.19 -2.34
N LEU A 83 -8.43 13.86 -2.24
CA LEU A 83 -9.46 13.12 -2.96
C LEU A 83 -10.86 13.67 -2.65
N GLY A 84 -11.67 13.87 -3.69
CA GLY A 84 -13.02 14.41 -3.57
C GLY A 84 -13.12 15.93 -3.74
N THR A 85 -12.01 16.67 -3.79
CA THR A 85 -12.05 18.10 -4.12
C THR A 85 -12.28 18.34 -5.61
N ARG A 86 -12.81 19.51 -5.98
CA ARG A 86 -12.98 19.89 -7.38
C ARG A 86 -11.63 19.96 -8.10
N GLN A 87 -10.64 20.57 -7.47
CA GLN A 87 -9.31 20.76 -8.04
C GLN A 87 -8.66 19.39 -8.38
N THR A 88 -8.75 18.42 -7.47
CA THR A 88 -8.25 17.05 -7.75
C THR A 88 -9.00 16.40 -8.90
N ARG A 89 -10.32 16.59 -8.97
CA ARG A 89 -11.14 16.05 -10.06
C ARG A 89 -10.71 16.66 -11.40
N ASP A 90 -10.62 17.99 -11.48
CA ASP A 90 -10.22 18.69 -12.70
C ASP A 90 -8.81 18.25 -13.18
N MET A 91 -7.89 17.90 -12.25
CA MET A 91 -6.58 17.32 -12.60
C MET A 91 -6.68 15.89 -13.09
N LEU A 92 -7.51 15.06 -12.46
CA LEU A 92 -7.65 13.66 -12.82
C LEU A 92 -8.46 13.44 -14.11
N ASP A 93 -9.34 14.37 -14.45
CA ASP A 93 -10.07 14.35 -15.75
C ASP A 93 -9.12 14.47 -16.97
N MET A 94 -7.88 14.93 -16.73
CA MET A 94 -6.85 15.02 -17.78
C MET A 94 -5.87 13.82 -17.74
N ALA A 95 -6.02 12.92 -16.78
CA ALA A 95 -5.04 11.88 -16.50
C ALA A 95 -5.49 10.50 -16.99
N ASP A 96 -4.58 9.78 -17.63
CA ASP A 96 -4.75 8.35 -17.92
C ASP A 96 -4.36 7.50 -16.71
N ARG A 97 -3.52 8.05 -15.81
CA ARG A 97 -3.02 7.33 -14.64
C ARG A 97 -2.84 8.24 -13.43
N LEU A 98 -3.25 7.72 -12.29
CA LEU A 98 -2.95 8.27 -10.96
C LEU A 98 -1.94 7.38 -10.25
N VAL A 99 -0.86 7.96 -9.76
CA VAL A 99 0.15 7.30 -8.91
C VAL A 99 0.08 7.92 -7.52
N VAL A 100 -0.06 7.07 -6.51
CA VAL A 100 -0.06 7.46 -5.09
C VAL A 100 0.91 6.59 -4.30
N ASP A 101 1.22 7.01 -3.08
CA ASP A 101 1.94 6.19 -2.12
C ASP A 101 1.16 6.10 -0.81
N GLY A 102 0.25 5.15 -0.73
CA GLY A 102 -0.57 4.93 0.46
C GLY A 102 0.24 4.66 1.73
N ALA A 103 1.48 4.18 1.59
CA ALA A 103 2.34 3.94 2.75
C ALA A 103 2.84 5.23 3.43
N HIS A 104 2.76 6.37 2.75
CA HIS A 104 3.19 7.67 3.25
C HIS A 104 2.01 8.60 3.61
N TRP A 105 0.76 8.12 3.54
CA TRP A 105 -0.39 8.92 3.96
C TRP A 105 -0.36 9.15 5.46
N SER A 106 -0.82 10.32 5.88
CA SER A 106 -0.92 10.69 7.28
C SER A 106 -2.00 9.88 8.00
N GLY A 107 -1.83 9.69 9.31
CA GLY A 107 -2.71 8.89 10.13
C GLY A 107 -2.70 7.41 9.74
N ASP A 108 -3.81 6.72 9.96
CA ASP A 108 -3.96 5.31 9.61
C ASP A 108 -4.16 5.04 8.11
N GLY A 109 -4.48 6.08 7.33
CA GLY A 109 -4.71 6.03 5.89
C GLY A 109 -6.06 5.47 5.45
N LEU A 110 -6.90 4.99 6.37
CA LEU A 110 -8.11 4.21 6.06
C LEU A 110 -9.13 4.99 5.23
N GLU A 111 -9.41 6.23 5.62
CA GLU A 111 -10.37 7.08 4.86
C GLU A 111 -9.88 7.37 3.45
N ARG A 112 -8.56 7.58 3.26
CA ARG A 112 -7.98 7.83 1.94
C ARG A 112 -8.05 6.60 1.06
N LEU A 113 -7.84 5.41 1.63
CA LEU A 113 -8.00 4.16 0.91
C LEU A 113 -9.43 4.00 0.37
N ARG A 114 -10.43 4.28 1.22
CA ARG A 114 -11.85 4.26 0.80
C ARG A 114 -12.17 5.32 -0.25
N ALA A 115 -11.61 6.53 -0.10
CA ALA A 115 -11.80 7.60 -1.07
C ALA A 115 -11.16 7.23 -2.42
N LEU A 116 -9.96 6.62 -2.41
CA LEU A 116 -9.30 6.12 -3.61
C LEU A 116 -10.13 5.01 -4.30
N ALA A 117 -10.64 4.06 -3.54
CA ALA A 117 -11.49 3.00 -4.06
C ALA A 117 -12.77 3.57 -4.71
N ARG A 118 -13.42 4.55 -4.06
CA ARG A 118 -14.59 5.24 -4.64
C ARG A 118 -14.25 6.00 -5.92
N LEU A 119 -13.10 6.66 -5.97
CA LEU A 119 -12.63 7.34 -7.17
C LEU A 119 -12.51 6.36 -8.33
N VAL A 120 -11.83 5.22 -8.12
CA VAL A 120 -11.66 4.18 -9.15
C VAL A 120 -13.00 3.61 -9.59
N ALA A 121 -13.91 3.32 -8.66
CA ALA A 121 -15.25 2.82 -8.98
C ALA A 121 -16.07 3.81 -9.82
N ASN A 122 -15.97 5.10 -9.52
CA ASN A 122 -16.65 6.15 -10.28
C ASN A 122 -16.15 6.22 -11.72
N HIS A 123 -14.82 6.23 -11.93
CA HIS A 123 -14.23 6.23 -13.27
C HIS A 123 -14.62 4.97 -14.06
N GLN A 124 -14.61 3.79 -13.45
CA GLN A 124 -15.06 2.57 -14.10
C GLN A 124 -16.53 2.63 -14.53
N SER A 125 -17.39 3.24 -13.72
CA SER A 125 -18.83 3.36 -14.03
C SER A 125 -19.14 4.41 -15.10
N SER A 126 -18.31 5.45 -15.25
CA SER A 126 -18.44 6.45 -16.33
C SER A 126 -17.85 5.98 -17.68
N GLY A 127 -17.18 4.85 -17.69
CA GLY A 127 -16.50 4.35 -18.89
C GLY A 127 -15.12 4.95 -19.12
N ASP A 128 -14.65 5.78 -18.21
CA ASP A 128 -13.32 6.35 -18.23
C ASP A 128 -12.32 5.38 -17.60
N SER A 129 -11.14 5.25 -18.20
CA SER A 129 -10.15 4.29 -17.77
C SER A 129 -9.00 4.96 -17.02
N LEU A 130 -9.26 5.54 -15.85
CA LEU A 130 -8.18 5.99 -14.98
C LEU A 130 -7.47 4.76 -14.38
N ALA A 131 -6.22 4.54 -14.79
CA ALA A 131 -5.37 3.54 -14.14
C ALA A 131 -4.85 4.08 -12.82
N VAL A 132 -4.92 3.29 -11.74
CA VAL A 132 -4.37 3.68 -10.44
C VAL A 132 -3.24 2.73 -10.06
N SER A 133 -2.13 3.30 -9.62
CA SER A 133 -0.97 2.59 -9.08
C SER A 133 -0.64 3.11 -7.69
N ASP A 134 -0.58 2.21 -6.71
CA ASP A 134 -0.18 2.55 -5.35
C ASP A 134 1.18 1.90 -5.04
N PHE A 135 2.16 2.73 -4.69
CA PHE A 135 3.50 2.26 -4.34
C PHE A 135 3.49 1.36 -3.10
N ALA A 136 2.56 1.58 -2.16
CA ALA A 136 2.40 0.67 -1.03
C ALA A 136 2.13 -0.77 -1.49
N MET A 137 1.30 -0.94 -2.51
CA MET A 137 1.01 -2.24 -3.11
C MET A 137 2.18 -2.77 -3.95
N LEU A 138 2.82 -1.92 -4.75
CA LEU A 138 3.94 -2.32 -5.60
C LEU A 138 5.14 -2.83 -4.78
N ARG A 139 5.45 -2.19 -3.65
CA ARG A 139 6.52 -2.63 -2.73
C ARG A 139 6.29 -4.04 -2.16
N GLN A 140 5.06 -4.53 -2.16
CA GLN A 140 4.70 -5.84 -1.63
C GLN A 140 4.76 -6.97 -2.68
N SER A 141 5.24 -6.71 -3.90
CA SER A 141 5.27 -7.70 -4.98
C SER A 141 5.99 -9.00 -4.55
N ARG A 142 7.14 -8.88 -3.89
CA ARG A 142 7.91 -10.05 -3.41
C ARG A 142 7.23 -10.81 -2.28
N TRP A 143 6.49 -10.10 -1.42
CA TRP A 143 5.65 -10.72 -0.41
C TRP A 143 4.54 -11.58 -1.04
N ARG A 144 3.84 -11.03 -2.03
CA ARG A 144 2.79 -11.76 -2.75
C ARG A 144 3.33 -12.98 -3.46
N GLU A 145 4.51 -12.86 -4.08
CA GLU A 145 5.23 -13.99 -4.70
C GLU A 145 5.59 -15.05 -3.65
N ALA A 146 6.16 -14.66 -2.52
CA ALA A 146 6.52 -15.56 -1.43
C ALA A 146 5.30 -16.30 -0.87
N ILE A 147 4.20 -15.59 -0.61
CA ILE A 147 2.94 -16.17 -0.14
C ILE A 147 2.37 -17.15 -1.17
N ALA A 148 2.25 -16.73 -2.43
CA ALA A 148 1.68 -17.56 -3.50
C ALA A 148 2.50 -18.82 -3.71
N SER A 149 3.82 -18.68 -3.77
CA SER A 149 4.74 -19.81 -3.99
C SER A 149 4.71 -20.86 -2.87
N SER A 150 4.22 -20.49 -1.67
CA SER A 150 4.02 -21.45 -0.58
C SER A 150 3.02 -22.55 -0.95
N PHE A 151 2.10 -22.24 -1.86
CA PHE A 151 1.06 -23.15 -2.32
C PHE A 151 1.30 -23.74 -3.72
N ASP A 152 2.48 -23.56 -4.31
CA ASP A 152 2.85 -24.17 -5.59
C ASP A 152 2.98 -25.69 -5.49
N ARG A 153 3.30 -26.20 -4.30
CA ARG A 153 3.38 -27.63 -4.05
C ARG A 153 1.98 -28.25 -4.12
N PRO A 154 1.82 -29.35 -4.92
CA PRO A 154 0.51 -30.01 -5.08
C PRO A 154 -0.13 -30.43 -3.75
N GLU A 155 0.67 -30.82 -2.76
CA GLU A 155 0.22 -31.24 -1.43
C GLU A 155 -0.32 -30.07 -0.58
N LEU A 156 0.18 -28.83 -0.80
CA LEU A 156 -0.23 -27.65 -0.03
C LEU A 156 -1.37 -26.87 -0.71
N ARG A 157 -1.43 -26.91 -2.03
CA ARG A 157 -2.45 -26.18 -2.80
C ARG A 157 -3.89 -26.41 -2.33
N PRO A 158 -4.29 -27.65 -1.94
CA PRO A 158 -5.64 -27.88 -1.43
C PRO A 158 -6.00 -27.13 -0.14
N PHE A 159 -4.98 -26.70 0.64
CA PHE A 159 -5.21 -25.97 1.89
C PHE A 159 -5.68 -24.53 1.67
N LEU A 160 -5.50 -23.96 0.48
CA LEU A 160 -6.07 -22.65 0.13
C LEU A 160 -7.59 -22.61 0.35
N THR A 161 -8.29 -23.72 0.08
CA THR A 161 -9.72 -23.85 0.35
C THR A 161 -10.03 -24.18 1.81
N GLY A 162 -9.02 -24.37 2.65
CA GLY A 162 -9.09 -24.73 4.06
C GLY A 162 -8.67 -23.64 5.02
N LEU A 163 -8.41 -22.42 4.54
CA LEU A 163 -7.99 -21.30 5.40
C LEU A 163 -9.01 -21.05 6.51
N THR A 164 -8.49 -20.87 7.72
CA THR A 164 -9.24 -20.56 8.94
C THR A 164 -8.87 -19.18 9.49
N ASP A 165 -7.59 -18.79 9.36
CA ASP A 165 -7.07 -17.56 9.91
C ASP A 165 -6.06 -16.88 8.97
N ILE A 166 -6.08 -15.57 8.91
CA ILE A 166 -5.09 -14.72 8.27
C ILE A 166 -4.72 -13.61 9.27
N LYS A 167 -3.44 -13.56 9.67
CA LYS A 167 -2.94 -12.56 10.60
C LYS A 167 -1.83 -11.76 9.95
N VAL A 168 -1.89 -10.44 10.08
CA VAL A 168 -0.85 -9.52 9.60
C VAL A 168 -0.31 -8.75 10.79
N ARG A 169 1.00 -8.77 11.01
CA ARG A 169 1.64 -7.96 12.03
C ARG A 169 2.46 -6.87 11.39
N TYR A 170 2.42 -5.69 11.97
CA TYR A 170 3.11 -4.51 11.47
C TYR A 170 3.97 -3.87 12.56
N ALA A 171 5.01 -3.13 12.13
CA ALA A 171 5.88 -2.38 13.02
C ALA A 171 5.10 -1.23 13.67
N ALA A 172 5.16 -1.15 14.98
CA ALA A 172 4.68 -0.03 15.78
C ALA A 172 5.76 0.41 16.75
N HIS A 173 5.78 1.70 17.07
CA HIS A 173 6.68 2.30 18.04
C HIS A 173 5.87 2.85 19.20
N HIS A 174 6.49 2.88 20.41
CA HIS A 174 5.87 3.47 21.60
C HIS A 174 5.60 4.98 21.48
N GLU A 175 6.36 5.65 20.62
CA GLU A 175 6.29 7.10 20.39
C GLU A 175 5.48 7.46 19.14
N THR A 176 4.64 6.53 18.64
CA THR A 176 3.86 6.83 17.45
C THR A 176 2.88 7.94 17.77
N ASP A 177 3.02 9.04 17.02
CA ASP A 177 2.24 10.26 17.13
C ASP A 177 0.75 10.02 17.34
N ALA A 178 0.06 10.99 17.96
CA ALA A 178 -1.38 11.04 18.17
C ALA A 178 -2.24 10.80 16.90
N ASN A 179 -1.59 10.73 15.74
CA ASN A 179 -2.22 10.52 14.42
C ASN A 179 -2.37 9.06 14.00
N GLY A 180 -1.92 8.11 14.80
CA GLY A 180 -2.03 6.68 14.49
C GLY A 180 -0.97 6.17 13.49
N THR A 181 -0.80 4.85 13.46
CA THR A 181 0.12 4.19 12.53
C THR A 181 -0.58 3.88 11.21
N ASN A 182 0.08 4.15 10.09
CA ASN A 182 -0.43 3.84 8.76
C ASN A 182 -0.63 2.33 8.55
N LEU A 183 -1.85 1.93 8.18
CA LEU A 183 -2.28 0.53 8.03
C LEU A 183 -2.42 0.09 6.57
N ILE A 184 -2.04 0.89 5.61
CA ILE A 184 -2.28 0.62 4.19
C ILE A 184 -1.55 -0.64 3.72
N LYS A 185 -0.27 -0.82 4.12
CA LYS A 185 0.46 -2.05 3.76
C LYS A 185 -0.18 -3.32 4.35
N PRO A 186 -0.48 -3.40 5.67
CA PRO A 186 -1.21 -4.52 6.24
C PRO A 186 -2.54 -4.80 5.54
N LEU A 187 -3.32 -3.76 5.25
CA LEU A 187 -4.62 -3.89 4.57
C LEU A 187 -4.49 -4.44 3.15
N TYR A 188 -3.48 -4.01 2.39
CA TYR A 188 -3.26 -4.55 1.05
C TYR A 188 -2.92 -6.04 1.04
N HIS A 189 -2.25 -6.58 2.08
CA HIS A 189 -2.07 -8.03 2.19
C HIS A 189 -3.41 -8.75 2.35
N LEU A 190 -4.28 -8.27 3.23
CA LEU A 190 -5.61 -8.85 3.43
C LEU A 190 -6.49 -8.69 2.19
N GLY A 191 -6.54 -7.48 1.61
CA GLY A 191 -7.32 -7.21 0.40
C GLY A 191 -6.87 -8.05 -0.80
N TRP A 192 -5.56 -8.20 -0.98
CA TRP A 192 -5.02 -9.06 -2.03
C TRP A 192 -5.40 -10.53 -1.81
N LEU A 193 -5.21 -11.07 -0.60
CA LEU A 193 -5.62 -12.45 -0.29
C LEU A 193 -7.13 -12.64 -0.47
N ALA A 194 -7.94 -11.73 0.03
CA ALA A 194 -9.39 -11.79 -0.12
C ALA A 194 -9.80 -11.82 -1.60
N SER A 195 -9.28 -10.89 -2.40
CA SER A 195 -9.60 -10.80 -3.83
C SER A 195 -9.14 -12.03 -4.62
N ARG A 196 -7.91 -12.53 -4.35
CA ARG A 196 -7.35 -13.69 -5.07
C ARG A 196 -8.02 -15.01 -4.73
N LEU A 197 -8.57 -15.14 -3.53
CA LEU A 197 -9.24 -16.34 -3.05
C LEU A 197 -10.77 -16.25 -3.12
N GLY A 198 -11.30 -15.17 -3.73
CA GLY A 198 -12.75 -14.97 -3.89
C GLY A 198 -13.48 -14.89 -2.56
N MET A 199 -12.84 -14.31 -1.54
CA MET A 199 -13.44 -14.10 -0.24
C MET A 199 -14.20 -12.77 -0.20
N VAL A 200 -15.29 -12.73 0.53
CA VAL A 200 -16.08 -11.51 0.78
C VAL A 200 -16.01 -11.11 2.24
N VAL A 201 -16.03 -9.82 2.51
CA VAL A 201 -16.04 -9.28 3.87
C VAL A 201 -17.42 -9.54 4.48
N VAL A 202 -17.43 -10.15 5.67
CA VAL A 202 -18.64 -10.39 6.49
C VAL A 202 -18.65 -9.41 7.66
N GLU A 203 -17.52 -9.27 8.35
CA GLU A 203 -17.31 -8.29 9.39
C GLU A 203 -16.08 -7.43 9.03
N PRO A 204 -16.27 -6.12 8.80
CA PRO A 204 -15.14 -5.19 8.66
C PRO A 204 -14.22 -5.22 9.88
N LEU A 205 -13.02 -4.74 9.71
CA LEU A 205 -12.06 -4.65 10.80
C LEU A 205 -12.58 -3.72 11.91
N ARG A 206 -12.52 -4.20 13.14
CA ARG A 206 -12.87 -3.43 14.34
C ARG A 206 -11.83 -3.69 15.42
N PRO A 207 -11.65 -2.76 16.38
CA PRO A 207 -10.79 -3.03 17.52
C PRO A 207 -11.20 -4.32 18.23
N ALA A 208 -10.22 -5.17 18.55
CA ALA A 208 -10.47 -6.35 19.35
C ALA A 208 -10.99 -5.91 20.73
N THR A 209 -12.06 -6.54 21.19
CA THR A 209 -12.48 -6.37 22.58
C THR A 209 -11.38 -6.96 23.47
N PRO A 210 -10.84 -6.23 24.46
CA PRO A 210 -9.92 -6.82 25.42
C PRO A 210 -10.57 -8.05 26.03
N ASP A 211 -9.90 -9.20 25.95
CA ASP A 211 -10.34 -10.40 26.64
C ASP A 211 -10.15 -10.17 28.15
N PRO A 212 -11.22 -10.08 28.94
CA PRO A 212 -11.11 -9.83 30.39
C PRO A 212 -10.32 -10.93 31.09
N ASP A 213 -10.23 -12.14 30.52
CA ASP A 213 -9.49 -13.27 31.08
C ASP A 213 -7.99 -13.28 30.72
N LEU A 214 -7.57 -12.41 29.76
CA LEU A 214 -6.18 -12.22 29.33
C LEU A 214 -5.56 -10.92 29.86
N ALA A 215 -6.20 -10.24 30.78
CA ALA A 215 -5.56 -9.14 31.50
C ALA A 215 -4.28 -9.70 32.16
N PRO A 216 -3.08 -9.08 31.95
CA PRO A 216 -1.87 -9.56 32.59
C PRO A 216 -2.11 -9.58 34.08
N ALA A 217 -2.01 -10.77 34.67
CA ALA A 217 -2.12 -10.94 36.12
C ALA A 217 -1.10 -9.97 36.74
N ALA A 218 -1.59 -9.01 37.52
CA ALA A 218 -0.75 -8.10 38.27
C ALA A 218 0.15 -8.95 39.21
N GLY A 219 1.33 -9.27 38.70
CA GLY A 219 2.33 -10.09 39.36
C GLY A 219 2.86 -9.37 40.56
N LYS A 220 2.47 -9.84 41.75
CA LYS A 220 3.17 -9.57 43.00
C LYS A 220 4.62 -10.07 42.89
N GLY A 221 5.53 -9.16 43.06
CA GLY A 221 6.94 -9.25 43.40
C GLY A 221 7.67 -10.57 43.22
N SER A 222 8.66 -10.54 42.29
CA SER A 222 9.88 -11.32 42.48
C SER A 222 11.03 -10.47 41.94
N GLU A 223 11.90 -10.02 42.86
CA GLU A 223 13.21 -9.46 42.58
C GLU A 223 14.09 -10.56 42.00
N ALA A 224 14.56 -10.41 40.77
CA ALA A 224 15.88 -10.85 40.33
C ALA A 224 16.12 -10.52 38.85
N GLY A 225 17.13 -9.72 38.55
CA GLY A 225 17.79 -9.65 37.25
C GLY A 225 17.37 -8.48 36.37
N LYS A 226 18.05 -7.35 36.50
CA LYS A 226 18.02 -6.21 35.56
C LYS A 226 18.47 -6.62 34.18
N GLY A 227 17.52 -6.99 33.32
CA GLY A 227 17.60 -6.79 31.87
C GLY A 227 17.07 -5.40 31.51
N PRO A 228 17.36 -4.83 30.33
CA PRO A 228 16.87 -3.49 30.00
C PRO A 228 15.34 -3.48 30.06
N ASP A 229 14.86 -2.57 30.92
CA ASP A 229 13.48 -2.30 31.24
C ASP A 229 12.72 -1.88 29.97
N VAL A 230 12.06 -2.82 29.30
CA VAL A 230 11.05 -2.51 28.28
C VAL A 230 9.78 -2.26 29.08
N GLY A 231 9.56 -1.02 29.46
CA GLY A 231 8.37 -0.60 30.16
C GLY A 231 7.11 -1.05 29.43
N ASP A 232 6.18 -1.59 30.22
CA ASP A 232 4.82 -1.97 29.84
C ASP A 232 4.00 -0.69 29.52
N GLY A 233 4.44 0.06 28.49
CA GLY A 233 3.76 1.25 27.98
C GLY A 233 2.66 0.83 27.02
N ASP A 234 1.47 1.34 27.22
CA ASP A 234 0.31 1.19 26.36
C ASP A 234 0.69 1.31 24.89
N PHE A 235 0.65 0.19 24.14
CA PHE A 235 0.81 0.20 22.70
C PHE A 235 -0.28 1.07 22.09
N LEU A 236 0.07 2.15 21.41
CA LEU A 236 -0.83 3.07 20.69
C LEU A 236 -1.43 2.45 19.41
N GLY A 237 -1.61 1.13 19.37
CA GLY A 237 -2.24 0.43 18.28
C GLY A 237 -3.04 -0.74 18.81
N SER A 238 -4.35 -0.65 18.71
CA SER A 238 -5.22 -1.80 19.03
C SER A 238 -5.10 -2.86 17.93
N THR A 239 -5.14 -4.14 18.32
CA THR A 239 -5.37 -5.22 17.37
C THR A 239 -6.74 -5.02 16.72
N LEU A 240 -6.77 -5.04 15.38
CA LEU A 240 -8.00 -5.02 14.61
C LEU A 240 -8.35 -6.45 14.23
N VAL A 241 -9.63 -6.80 14.36
CA VAL A 241 -10.17 -8.12 14.00
C VAL A 241 -11.37 -7.98 13.08
N GLY A 242 -11.56 -8.94 12.21
CA GLY A 242 -12.68 -8.99 11.28
C GLY A 242 -12.89 -10.40 10.76
N GLU A 243 -13.84 -10.57 9.85
CA GLU A 243 -14.17 -11.87 9.29
C GLU A 243 -14.38 -11.78 7.78
N LEU A 244 -13.78 -12.72 7.06
CA LEU A 244 -14.03 -13.01 5.67
C LEU A 244 -14.84 -14.29 5.51
N ARG A 245 -15.47 -14.46 4.35
CA ARG A 245 -16.18 -15.70 3.99
C ARG A 245 -15.72 -16.21 2.64
N ALA A 246 -15.26 -17.44 2.62
CA ALA A 246 -14.93 -18.21 1.42
C ALA A 246 -15.98 -19.31 1.19
N GLY A 247 -16.96 -19.07 0.35
CA GLY A 247 -18.13 -19.94 0.20
C GLY A 247 -18.93 -20.06 1.52
N ARG A 248 -18.92 -21.25 2.16
CA ARG A 248 -19.57 -21.48 3.44
C ARG A 248 -18.66 -21.33 4.66
N ARG A 249 -17.36 -21.12 4.45
CA ARG A 249 -16.37 -21.02 5.54
C ARG A 249 -16.18 -19.60 5.96
N ARG A 250 -15.99 -19.42 7.25
CA ARG A 250 -15.53 -18.18 7.87
C ARG A 250 -14.03 -18.23 8.05
N VAL A 251 -13.36 -17.13 7.76
CA VAL A 251 -11.92 -16.95 7.91
C VAL A 251 -11.71 -15.74 8.81
N GLN A 252 -11.12 -15.97 9.96
CA GLN A 252 -10.80 -14.90 10.90
C GLN A 252 -9.62 -14.11 10.37
N ILE A 253 -9.70 -12.78 10.45
CA ILE A 253 -8.61 -11.91 10.07
C ILE A 253 -8.22 -11.00 11.22
N SER A 254 -6.93 -10.70 11.30
CA SER A 254 -6.45 -9.70 12.26
C SER A 254 -5.26 -8.91 11.73
N ILE A 255 -5.18 -7.65 12.16
CA ILE A 255 -4.03 -6.77 12.00
C ILE A 255 -3.59 -6.36 13.41
N SER A 256 -2.34 -6.65 13.78
CA SER A 256 -1.83 -6.34 15.12
C SER A 256 -0.48 -5.62 15.09
N PRO A 257 -0.26 -4.66 16.00
CA PRO A 257 1.03 -4.01 16.16
C PRO A 257 2.04 -4.98 16.78
N MET A 258 3.31 -4.76 16.47
CA MET A 258 4.44 -5.44 17.11
C MET A 258 5.60 -4.44 17.24
N ALA A 259 6.24 -4.41 18.40
CA ALA A 259 7.42 -3.58 18.63
C ALA A 259 8.51 -3.94 17.63
N SER A 260 9.07 -2.94 16.95
CA SER A 260 10.11 -3.14 15.93
C SER A 260 10.89 -1.86 15.70
N THR A 261 12.12 -1.98 15.22
CA THR A 261 12.95 -0.88 14.74
C THR A 261 12.67 -0.50 13.28
N MET A 262 11.82 -1.25 12.61
CA MET A 262 11.40 -0.94 11.23
C MET A 262 10.45 0.28 11.23
N PRO A 263 10.39 1.05 10.14
CA PRO A 263 9.47 2.19 10.05
C PRO A 263 8.03 1.78 10.39
N PRO A 264 7.28 2.60 11.15
CA PRO A 264 5.89 2.32 11.52
C PRO A 264 5.02 1.95 10.29
N GLY A 265 4.06 1.02 10.48
CA GLY A 265 3.21 0.53 9.40
C GLY A 265 3.88 -0.46 8.44
N THR A 266 5.18 -0.76 8.62
CA THR A 266 5.85 -1.80 7.83
C THR A 266 5.32 -3.18 8.22
N THR A 267 4.88 -3.97 7.25
CA THR A 267 4.48 -5.37 7.49
C THR A 267 5.69 -6.19 7.95
N LEU A 268 5.56 -6.86 9.07
CA LEU A 268 6.58 -7.71 9.67
C LEU A 268 6.32 -9.20 9.42
N THR A 269 5.06 -9.63 9.58
CA THR A 269 4.66 -11.00 9.29
C THR A 269 3.28 -11.06 8.63
N VAL A 270 3.11 -12.08 7.79
CA VAL A 270 1.80 -12.55 7.30
C VAL A 270 1.70 -14.02 7.65
N GLU A 271 0.72 -14.38 8.46
CA GLU A 271 0.50 -15.73 8.95
C GLU A 271 -0.81 -16.28 8.36
N LEU A 272 -0.75 -17.46 7.79
CA LEU A 272 -1.89 -18.17 7.23
C LEU A 272 -2.06 -19.50 7.98
N ALA A 273 -3.21 -19.72 8.58
CA ALA A 273 -3.58 -21.02 9.13
C ALA A 273 -4.67 -21.65 8.27
N ALA A 274 -4.54 -22.94 8.04
CA ALA A 274 -5.50 -23.71 7.27
C ALA A 274 -5.68 -25.11 7.86
N ARG A 275 -6.90 -25.63 7.78
CA ARG A 275 -7.21 -27.00 8.22
C ARG A 275 -7.96 -27.76 7.13
N ARG A 276 -7.47 -28.97 6.81
CA ARG A 276 -8.13 -29.82 5.84
C ARG A 276 -8.02 -31.30 6.23
N ARG A 277 -9.17 -31.98 6.31
CA ARG A 277 -9.25 -33.41 6.66
C ARG A 277 -8.51 -33.77 7.96
N GLY A 278 -8.55 -32.89 8.96
CA GLY A 278 -7.89 -33.09 10.24
C GLY A 278 -6.39 -32.76 10.25
N ILE A 279 -5.82 -32.33 9.13
CA ILE A 279 -4.42 -31.93 8.99
C ILE A 279 -4.35 -30.39 9.06
N ASP A 280 -3.42 -29.87 9.84
CA ASP A 280 -3.18 -28.44 10.00
C ASP A 280 -1.98 -28.00 9.15
N LEU A 281 -2.14 -26.86 8.47
CA LEU A 281 -1.08 -26.13 7.79
C LEU A 281 -0.96 -24.74 8.41
N ALA A 282 0.26 -24.37 8.77
CA ALA A 282 0.63 -23.02 9.12
C ALA A 282 1.71 -22.52 8.14
N VAL A 283 1.53 -21.31 7.60
CA VAL A 283 2.52 -20.63 6.78
C VAL A 283 2.76 -19.27 7.41
N VAL A 284 4.02 -18.97 7.72
CA VAL A 284 4.45 -17.68 8.25
C VAL A 284 5.44 -17.08 7.26
N VAL A 285 5.10 -15.92 6.76
CA VAL A 285 5.97 -15.13 5.89
C VAL A 285 6.45 -13.93 6.70
N SER A 286 7.75 -13.75 6.82
CA SER A 286 8.37 -12.72 7.66
C SER A 286 9.37 -11.86 6.89
N ALA A 287 9.46 -10.57 7.28
CA ALA A 287 10.46 -9.65 6.75
C ALA A 287 11.82 -9.89 7.40
N GLU A 288 12.83 -9.90 6.57
CA GLU A 288 14.24 -9.73 6.92
C GLU A 288 14.76 -8.43 6.26
N ALA A 289 16.04 -8.09 6.47
CA ALA A 289 16.59 -6.81 6.00
C ALA A 289 16.34 -6.55 4.49
N GLU A 290 16.67 -7.51 3.64
CA GLU A 290 16.54 -7.44 2.18
C GLU A 290 15.90 -8.69 1.58
N SER A 291 15.15 -9.43 2.39
CA SER A 291 14.50 -10.66 1.97
C SER A 291 13.19 -10.88 2.70
N VAL A 292 12.42 -11.82 2.18
CA VAL A 292 11.21 -12.34 2.80
C VAL A 292 11.41 -13.82 2.98
N MET A 293 11.23 -14.30 4.21
CA MET A 293 11.38 -15.70 4.57
C MET A 293 10.01 -16.37 4.72
N VAL A 294 9.91 -17.61 4.25
CA VAL A 294 8.71 -18.42 4.35
C VAL A 294 8.99 -19.64 5.21
N HIS A 295 8.27 -19.74 6.31
CA HIS A 295 8.24 -20.89 7.20
C HIS A 295 6.89 -21.58 7.06
N ALA A 296 6.89 -22.84 6.70
CA ALA A 296 5.66 -23.64 6.63
C ALA A 296 5.77 -24.85 7.58
N THR A 297 4.65 -25.18 8.21
CA THR A 297 4.53 -26.33 9.09
C THR A 297 3.29 -27.12 8.69
N LEU A 298 3.45 -28.38 8.35
CA LEU A 298 2.37 -29.28 7.99
C LEU A 298 2.21 -30.35 9.07
N ASP A 299 1.09 -30.40 9.72
CA ASP A 299 0.77 -31.31 10.82
C ASP A 299 1.87 -31.34 11.90
N GLY A 300 2.32 -30.16 12.33
CA GLY A 300 3.38 -29.97 13.33
C GLY A 300 4.81 -30.22 12.80
N ARG A 301 4.99 -30.65 11.55
CA ARG A 301 6.31 -30.88 10.96
C ARG A 301 6.76 -29.68 10.15
N ALA A 302 7.92 -29.12 10.51
CA ALA A 302 8.52 -28.02 9.78
C ALA A 302 8.95 -28.44 8.37
N MET A 303 8.65 -27.60 7.41
CA MET A 303 9.09 -27.75 6.03
C MET A 303 10.37 -26.93 5.79
N PRO A 304 11.13 -27.20 4.71
CA PRO A 304 12.30 -26.39 4.36
C PRO A 304 11.94 -24.90 4.21
N VAL A 305 12.73 -24.06 4.85
CA VAL A 305 12.60 -22.60 4.76
C VAL A 305 12.91 -22.13 3.33
N ARG A 306 12.13 -21.17 2.84
CA ARG A 306 12.37 -20.54 1.54
C ARG A 306 12.64 -19.06 1.76
N THR A 307 13.59 -18.51 1.03
CA THR A 307 13.97 -17.10 1.09
C THR A 307 13.82 -16.47 -0.28
N PHE A 308 13.21 -15.30 -0.32
CA PHE A 308 13.01 -14.48 -1.52
C PHE A 308 13.71 -13.15 -1.33
N MET A 309 14.58 -12.80 -2.24
CA MET A 309 15.20 -11.47 -2.24
C MET A 309 14.11 -10.40 -2.44
N ALA A 310 14.08 -9.45 -1.55
CA ALA A 310 13.12 -8.35 -1.53
C ALA A 310 13.82 -7.01 -1.21
N PRO A 311 14.76 -6.58 -2.07
CA PRO A 311 15.46 -5.33 -1.85
C PRO A 311 14.47 -4.17 -1.80
N ARG A 312 14.78 -3.16 -1.01
CA ARG A 312 13.96 -1.95 -0.93
C ARG A 312 14.02 -1.23 -2.27
N ARG A 313 12.85 -0.95 -2.81
CA ARG A 313 12.69 -0.24 -4.08
C ARG A 313 12.53 1.24 -3.81
N THR A 314 13.26 2.03 -4.57
CA THR A 314 13.15 3.49 -4.56
C THR A 314 11.87 3.95 -5.25
N GLU A 315 11.39 5.15 -4.94
CA GLU A 315 10.23 5.75 -5.62
C GLU A 315 10.48 5.90 -7.13
N VAL A 316 11.72 6.22 -7.52
CA VAL A 316 12.10 6.34 -8.93
C VAL A 316 11.95 5.01 -9.67
N GLU A 317 12.35 3.89 -9.08
CA GLU A 317 12.17 2.56 -9.66
C GLU A 317 10.69 2.17 -9.77
N LEU A 318 9.90 2.50 -8.74
CA LEU A 318 8.46 2.24 -8.73
C LEU A 318 7.73 3.10 -9.77
N LEU A 319 8.11 4.38 -9.89
CA LEU A 319 7.54 5.28 -10.88
C LEU A 319 7.88 4.81 -12.29
N ALA A 320 9.15 4.40 -12.54
CA ALA A 320 9.56 3.86 -13.82
C ALA A 320 8.72 2.65 -14.25
N GLU A 321 8.56 1.66 -13.35
CA GLU A 321 7.72 0.50 -13.60
C GLU A 321 6.27 0.89 -13.89
N THR A 322 5.76 1.87 -13.15
CA THR A 322 4.39 2.34 -13.30
C THR A 322 4.16 3.01 -14.65
N VAL A 323 5.07 3.86 -15.10
CA VAL A 323 4.97 4.56 -16.40
C VAL A 323 5.13 3.59 -17.57
N GLU A 324 5.97 2.56 -17.42
CA GLU A 324 6.16 1.53 -18.45
C GLU A 324 4.99 0.53 -18.53
N SER A 325 4.14 0.45 -17.50
CA SER A 325 3.00 -0.48 -17.49
C SER A 325 1.84 0.04 -18.34
N VAL A 326 1.16 -0.86 -19.05
CA VAL A 326 -0.01 -0.51 -19.88
C VAL A 326 -1.30 -0.75 -19.09
N GLY A 327 -2.13 0.29 -19.00
CA GLY A 327 -3.46 0.22 -18.38
C GLY A 327 -3.45 0.01 -16.86
N ALA A 328 -4.59 -0.39 -16.32
CA ALA A 328 -4.76 -0.70 -14.91
C ALA A 328 -4.38 -2.16 -14.61
N ASP A 329 -3.69 -2.40 -13.48
CA ASP A 329 -3.48 -3.77 -12.98
C ASP A 329 -4.76 -4.29 -12.32
N PRO A 330 -5.45 -5.28 -12.92
CA PRO A 330 -6.71 -5.80 -12.37
C PRO A 330 -6.54 -6.45 -11.01
N VAL A 331 -5.35 -6.97 -10.70
CA VAL A 331 -5.03 -7.56 -9.39
C VAL A 331 -4.93 -6.46 -8.33
N ALA A 332 -4.27 -5.35 -8.67
CA ALA A 332 -4.15 -4.21 -7.77
C ALA A 332 -5.52 -3.56 -7.51
N VAL A 333 -6.32 -3.37 -8.55
CA VAL A 333 -7.67 -2.81 -8.43
C VAL A 333 -8.57 -3.70 -7.56
N ALA A 334 -8.57 -5.01 -7.79
CA ALA A 334 -9.36 -5.95 -6.98
C ALA A 334 -8.89 -5.97 -5.51
N ALA A 335 -7.57 -5.87 -5.27
CA ALA A 335 -7.03 -5.77 -3.92
C ALA A 335 -7.40 -4.45 -3.23
N LEU A 336 -7.40 -3.33 -3.96
CA LEU A 336 -7.85 -2.02 -3.46
C LEU A 336 -9.30 -2.07 -2.99
N PHE A 337 -10.21 -2.60 -3.81
CA PHE A 337 -11.63 -2.71 -3.44
C PHE A 337 -11.83 -3.62 -2.23
N ALA A 338 -11.21 -4.80 -2.23
CA ALA A 338 -11.30 -5.71 -1.11
C ALA A 338 -10.69 -5.13 0.19
N ALA A 339 -9.59 -4.36 0.08
CA ALA A 339 -9.02 -3.66 1.22
C ALA A 339 -9.93 -2.53 1.72
N ALA A 340 -10.57 -1.79 0.83
CA ALA A 340 -11.53 -0.75 1.20
C ALA A 340 -12.78 -1.29 1.89
N ASP A 341 -13.26 -2.48 1.49
CA ASP A 341 -14.39 -3.17 2.13
C ASP A 341 -14.06 -3.62 3.57
N LEU A 342 -12.78 -3.83 3.87
CA LEU A 342 -12.32 -4.16 5.23
C LEU A 342 -12.34 -2.97 6.18
N VAL A 343 -12.35 -1.75 5.68
CA VAL A 343 -12.36 -0.54 6.50
C VAL A 343 -13.76 -0.32 7.05
N PRO A 344 -13.95 -0.10 8.36
CA PRO A 344 -15.26 0.17 8.94
C PRO A 344 -15.89 1.45 8.36
N ALA A 345 -17.23 1.46 8.32
CA ALA A 345 -18.01 2.58 7.76
C ALA A 345 -17.90 3.86 8.59
#